data_f5790dfecac597dcc48f3991dd4c5784
#
_entry.id   f5790dfecac597dcc48f3991dd4c5784
#
_cell.length_a   1.000
_cell.length_b   1.000
_cell.length_c   1.000
_cell.angle_alpha   90.00
_cell.angle_beta   90.00
_cell.angle_gamma   90.00
#
_symmetry.space_group_name_H-M   'P 1'
#
loop_
_entity.id
_entity.type
_entity.pdbx_description
1 polymer ?
#
loop_
_entity_poly.entity_id
_entity_poly.type
_entity_poly.pdbx_seq_one_letter_code
_entity_poly.pdbx_strand_id
1 'polypeptide(L)'
;IVFAVYMIITAFSAYSKWKRGTGGYNNYLIFKGVFKNTVEQKNIFLQYPDMFADSNHYGVFFSILIAPFAMMPDWLGAILWNVANAVVFLFAIYKLPFSGKKKAFFAWLCLQEFITAALYFHFNIALMGLLMLSAVYVYERKETKSAVSILIGTFVKLYGIVGLSAFFFIRNKWKFILAMIGF
;
A
#
# COMPACT_ATOMS: atom_id res chain seq x y z
N ILE A 1 -1.05 19.05 12.12
CA ILE A 1 -0.29 19.62 11.01
C ILE A 1 0.21 18.52 10.09
N VAL A 2 1.08 17.56 10.54
CA VAL A 2 1.68 16.50 9.70
C VAL A 2 0.62 15.73 8.89
N PHE A 3 -0.45 15.26 9.54
CA PHE A 3 -1.54 14.56 8.85
C PHE A 3 -2.14 15.38 7.71
N ALA A 4 -2.43 16.66 7.95
CA ALA A 4 -3.00 17.54 6.92
C ALA A 4 -2.05 17.72 5.73
N VAL A 5 -0.75 17.88 5.98
CA VAL A 5 0.28 17.98 4.92
C VAL A 5 0.28 16.73 4.06
N TYR A 6 0.27 15.55 4.66
CA TYR A 6 0.23 14.28 3.94
C TYR A 6 -1.04 14.15 3.08
N MET A 7 -2.22 14.52 3.62
CA MET A 7 -3.47 14.46 2.86
C MET A 7 -3.50 15.44 1.68
N ILE A 8 -3.00 16.67 1.88
CA ILE A 8 -2.90 17.67 0.82
C ILE A 8 -1.96 17.19 -0.29
N ILE A 9 -0.77 16.72 0.07
CA ILE A 9 0.20 16.18 -0.91
C ILE A 9 -0.42 15.02 -1.69
N THR A 10 -1.10 14.13 -1.01
CA THR A 10 -1.74 12.96 -1.62
C THR A 10 -2.78 13.34 -2.67
N ALA A 11 -3.73 14.18 -2.28
CA ALA A 11 -4.80 14.63 -3.17
C ALA A 11 -4.26 15.48 -4.32
N PHE A 12 -3.36 16.40 -4.03
CA PHE A 12 -2.75 17.29 -5.03
C PHE A 12 -1.91 16.51 -6.04
N SER A 13 -1.08 15.56 -5.59
CA SER A 13 -0.26 14.71 -6.47
C SER A 13 -1.15 13.92 -7.43
N ALA A 14 -2.16 13.23 -6.92
CA ALA A 14 -3.05 12.42 -7.74
C ALA A 14 -3.82 13.28 -8.76
N TYR A 15 -4.39 14.40 -8.31
CA TYR A 15 -5.12 15.32 -9.19
C TYR A 15 -4.22 15.94 -10.26
N SER A 16 -3.03 16.41 -9.88
CA SER A 16 -2.05 16.98 -10.80
C SER A 16 -1.61 15.98 -11.88
N LYS A 17 -1.39 14.73 -11.49
CA LYS A 17 -1.01 13.67 -12.42
C LYS A 17 -2.16 13.29 -13.35
N TRP A 18 -3.37 13.18 -12.84
CA TRP A 18 -4.55 12.93 -13.65
C TRP A 18 -4.77 14.03 -14.71
N LYS A 19 -4.59 15.29 -14.36
CA LYS A 19 -4.69 16.43 -15.29
C LYS A 19 -3.70 16.37 -16.46
N ARG A 20 -2.59 15.65 -16.33
CA ARG A 20 -1.60 15.46 -17.39
C ARG A 20 -2.00 14.39 -18.42
N GLY A 21 -3.19 13.80 -18.29
CA GLY A 21 -3.66 12.71 -19.15
C GLY A 21 -3.07 11.34 -18.75
N THR A 22 -3.37 10.32 -19.55
CA THR A 22 -3.08 8.91 -19.26
C THR A 22 -1.61 8.63 -18.93
N GLY A 23 -0.67 9.25 -19.59
CA GLY A 23 0.76 9.14 -19.26
C GLY A 23 1.12 9.66 -17.85
N GLY A 24 0.33 10.61 -17.30
CA GLY A 24 0.57 11.17 -15.99
C GLY A 24 0.22 10.21 -14.83
N TYR A 25 -0.77 9.33 -15.01
CA TYR A 25 -1.25 8.40 -13.99
C TYR A 25 -1.26 6.94 -14.46
N ASN A 26 -0.36 6.60 -15.36
CA ASN A 26 -0.25 5.28 -15.97
C ASN A 26 -0.20 4.14 -14.95
N ASN A 27 0.54 4.27 -13.84
CA ASN A 27 0.59 3.22 -12.82
C ASN A 27 -0.80 2.94 -12.21
N TYR A 28 -1.62 3.97 -12.01
CA TYR A 28 -2.99 3.76 -11.57
C TYR A 28 -3.83 3.04 -12.63
N LEU A 29 -3.61 3.35 -13.92
CA LEU A 29 -4.28 2.63 -15.02
C LEU A 29 -3.86 1.15 -15.09
N ILE A 30 -2.58 0.84 -14.85
CA ILE A 30 -2.11 -0.55 -14.70
C ILE A 30 -2.90 -1.23 -13.57
N PHE A 31 -3.03 -0.59 -12.41
CA PHE A 31 -3.76 -1.15 -11.26
C PHE A 31 -5.24 -1.38 -11.57
N LYS A 32 -5.89 -0.42 -12.21
CA LYS A 32 -7.26 -0.55 -12.70
C LYS A 32 -7.39 -1.69 -13.72
N GLY A 33 -6.39 -1.84 -14.59
CA GLY A 33 -6.28 -2.92 -15.57
C GLY A 33 -6.21 -4.30 -14.90
N VAL A 34 -5.47 -4.44 -13.78
CA VAL A 34 -5.44 -5.70 -13.02
C VAL A 34 -6.85 -6.12 -12.59
N PHE A 35 -7.63 -5.20 -12.02
CA PHE A 35 -9.01 -5.48 -11.64
C PHE A 35 -9.87 -5.86 -12.85
N LYS A 36 -9.86 -5.04 -13.90
CA LYS A 36 -10.66 -5.27 -15.10
C LYS A 36 -10.35 -6.61 -15.76
N ASN A 37 -9.06 -6.90 -15.98
CA ASN A 37 -8.63 -8.14 -16.62
C ASN A 37 -8.91 -9.37 -15.74
N THR A 38 -8.85 -9.24 -14.41
CA THR A 38 -9.26 -10.32 -13.50
C THR A 38 -10.75 -10.63 -13.64
N VAL A 39 -11.61 -9.61 -13.64
CA VAL A 39 -13.06 -9.79 -13.81
C VAL A 39 -13.39 -10.38 -15.18
N GLU A 40 -12.71 -9.97 -16.22
CA GLU A 40 -12.86 -10.46 -17.60
C GLU A 40 -12.16 -11.81 -17.86
N GLN A 41 -11.54 -12.41 -16.83
CA GLN A 41 -10.78 -13.68 -16.91
C GLN A 41 -9.64 -13.64 -17.95
N LYS A 42 -9.09 -12.46 -18.20
CA LYS A 42 -7.93 -12.24 -19.08
C LYS A 42 -6.62 -12.43 -18.33
N ASN A 43 -5.55 -12.72 -19.05
CA ASN A 43 -4.22 -12.80 -18.46
C ASN A 43 -3.75 -11.42 -17.99
N ILE A 44 -3.64 -11.24 -16.68
CA ILE A 44 -3.27 -9.95 -16.06
C ILE A 44 -1.81 -9.54 -16.29
N PHE A 45 -0.95 -10.43 -16.78
CA PHE A 45 0.49 -10.19 -16.99
C PHE A 45 0.85 -9.81 -18.42
N LEU A 46 -0.12 -9.83 -19.37
CA LEU A 46 0.11 -9.37 -20.72
C LEU A 46 0.11 -7.84 -20.78
N GLN A 47 0.72 -7.32 -21.82
CA GLN A 47 0.67 -5.89 -22.15
C GLN A 47 -0.68 -5.55 -22.79
N TYR A 48 -1.24 -4.42 -22.40
CA TYR A 48 -2.51 -3.89 -22.92
C TYR A 48 -2.30 -2.42 -23.34
N PRO A 49 -1.61 -2.15 -24.46
CA PRO A 49 -1.23 -0.80 -24.88
C PRO A 49 -2.41 0.16 -25.05
N ASP A 50 -3.59 -0.37 -25.38
CA ASP A 50 -4.83 0.42 -25.50
C ASP A 50 -5.36 0.92 -24.14
N MET A 51 -4.89 0.34 -23.04
CA MET A 51 -5.35 0.68 -21.68
C MET A 51 -4.28 1.41 -20.87
N PHE A 52 -3.03 0.96 -20.97
CA PHE A 52 -1.90 1.48 -20.22
C PHE A 52 -0.57 1.10 -20.90
N ALA A 53 0.44 1.91 -20.68
CA ALA A 53 1.81 1.58 -21.07
C ALA A 53 2.48 0.72 -20.00
N ASP A 54 3.36 -0.21 -20.43
CA ASP A 54 4.09 -1.13 -19.54
C ASP A 54 3.27 -2.38 -19.14
N SER A 55 3.82 -3.21 -18.26
CA SER A 55 3.22 -4.48 -17.83
C SER A 55 2.84 -4.46 -16.35
N ASN A 56 1.88 -5.31 -16.00
CA ASN A 56 1.50 -5.50 -14.60
C ASN A 56 2.47 -6.46 -13.90
N HIS A 57 2.87 -6.11 -12.68
CA HIS A 57 3.71 -6.92 -11.79
C HIS A 57 3.00 -7.35 -10.51
N TYR A 58 1.68 -7.16 -10.42
CA TYR A 58 0.88 -7.49 -9.25
C TYR A 58 0.05 -8.76 -9.49
N GLY A 59 -0.10 -9.59 -8.45
CA GLY A 59 -0.89 -10.81 -8.51
C GLY A 59 -2.40 -10.55 -8.43
N VAL A 60 -3.19 -11.63 -8.60
CA VAL A 60 -4.67 -11.58 -8.57
C VAL A 60 -5.20 -10.99 -7.25
N PHE A 61 -4.54 -11.23 -6.11
CA PHE A 61 -4.95 -10.67 -4.82
C PHE A 61 -5.01 -9.13 -4.85
N PHE A 62 -4.14 -8.49 -5.61
CA PHE A 62 -4.15 -7.03 -5.75
C PHE A 62 -5.44 -6.53 -6.41
N SER A 63 -6.09 -7.32 -7.26
CA SER A 63 -7.36 -6.94 -7.88
C SER A 63 -8.46 -6.69 -6.84
N ILE A 64 -8.45 -7.44 -5.73
CA ILE A 64 -9.41 -7.27 -4.63
C ILE A 64 -9.17 -5.94 -3.91
N LEU A 65 -7.90 -5.60 -3.66
CA LEU A 65 -7.56 -4.36 -2.98
C LEU A 65 -7.85 -3.12 -3.81
N ILE A 66 -7.58 -3.18 -5.12
CA ILE A 66 -7.80 -2.03 -6.01
C ILE A 66 -9.26 -1.90 -6.47
N ALA A 67 -10.07 -2.96 -6.36
CA ALA A 67 -11.45 -3.00 -6.84
C ALA A 67 -12.28 -1.76 -6.48
N PRO A 68 -12.38 -1.34 -5.21
CA PRO A 68 -13.22 -0.20 -4.84
C PRO A 68 -12.78 1.11 -5.52
N PHE A 69 -11.50 1.27 -5.82
CA PHE A 69 -10.94 2.44 -6.50
C PHE A 69 -11.09 2.29 -8.03
N ALA A 70 -10.86 1.09 -8.55
CA ALA A 70 -10.94 0.79 -9.99
C ALA A 70 -12.36 0.96 -10.57
N MET A 71 -13.39 0.77 -9.76
CA MET A 71 -14.80 0.94 -10.13
C MET A 71 -15.22 2.42 -10.19
N MET A 72 -14.41 3.33 -9.68
CA MET A 72 -14.68 4.77 -9.67
C MET A 72 -14.17 5.45 -10.94
N PRO A 73 -14.65 6.70 -11.23
CA PRO A 73 -14.00 7.56 -12.22
C PRO A 73 -12.51 7.73 -11.88
N ASP A 74 -11.65 7.75 -12.89
CA ASP A 74 -10.19 7.71 -12.72
C ASP A 74 -9.64 8.77 -11.76
N TRP A 75 -10.12 10.01 -11.87
CA TRP A 75 -9.70 11.11 -11.00
C TRP A 75 -10.00 10.83 -9.52
N LEU A 76 -11.16 10.26 -9.24
CA LEU A 76 -11.59 9.97 -7.86
C LEU A 76 -10.87 8.72 -7.33
N GLY A 77 -10.86 7.66 -8.11
CA GLY A 77 -10.19 6.41 -7.72
C GLY A 77 -8.70 6.60 -7.48
N ALA A 78 -8.02 7.39 -8.34
CA ALA A 78 -6.60 7.71 -8.17
C ALA A 78 -6.33 8.51 -6.88
N ILE A 79 -7.16 9.52 -6.58
CA ILE A 79 -7.04 10.30 -5.33
C ILE A 79 -7.26 9.37 -4.12
N LEU A 80 -8.33 8.61 -4.11
CA LEU A 80 -8.67 7.75 -2.98
C LEU A 80 -7.68 6.60 -2.79
N TRP A 81 -7.10 6.07 -3.87
CA TRP A 81 -6.01 5.10 -3.78
C TRP A 81 -4.79 5.68 -3.04
N ASN A 82 -4.35 6.87 -3.44
CA ASN A 82 -3.25 7.54 -2.75
C ASN A 82 -3.59 7.86 -1.29
N VAL A 83 -4.82 8.32 -1.02
CA VAL A 83 -5.31 8.57 0.35
C VAL A 83 -5.26 7.29 1.19
N ALA A 84 -5.74 6.16 0.65
CA ALA A 84 -5.70 4.88 1.36
C ALA A 84 -4.26 4.48 1.73
N ASN A 85 -3.31 4.60 0.80
CA ASN A 85 -1.89 4.35 1.07
C ASN A 85 -1.34 5.26 2.18
N ALA A 86 -1.66 6.54 2.13
CA ALA A 86 -1.26 7.51 3.14
C ALA A 86 -1.85 7.20 4.53
N VAL A 87 -3.13 6.80 4.57
CA VAL A 87 -3.82 6.45 5.83
C VAL A 87 -3.16 5.24 6.49
N VAL A 88 -2.84 4.19 5.72
CA VAL A 88 -2.15 3.00 6.27
C VAL A 88 -0.80 3.40 6.88
N PHE A 89 -0.03 4.21 6.19
CA PHE A 89 1.27 4.67 6.66
C PHE A 89 1.16 5.56 7.91
N LEU A 90 0.28 6.55 7.90
CA LEU A 90 0.09 7.45 9.03
C LEU A 90 -0.49 6.73 10.25
N PHE A 91 -1.37 5.76 10.03
CA PHE A 91 -1.87 4.89 11.10
C PHE A 91 -0.72 4.08 11.72
N ALA A 92 0.19 3.55 10.92
CA ALA A 92 1.38 2.86 11.43
C ALA A 92 2.25 3.78 12.29
N ILE A 93 2.52 5.01 11.82
CA ILE A 93 3.26 6.02 12.62
C ILE A 93 2.52 6.33 13.93
N TYR A 94 1.19 6.48 13.87
CA TYR A 94 0.39 6.72 15.08
C TYR A 94 0.54 5.60 16.11
N LYS A 95 0.65 4.34 15.65
CA LYS A 95 0.82 3.16 16.50
C LYS A 95 2.22 2.97 17.07
N LEU A 96 3.25 3.64 16.54
CA LEU A 96 4.60 3.52 17.09
C LEU A 96 4.65 3.87 18.59
N PRO A 97 5.44 3.15 19.40
CA PRO A 97 5.58 3.40 20.83
C PRO A 97 6.51 4.60 21.12
N PHE A 98 6.29 5.71 20.41
CA PHE A 98 7.08 6.93 20.51
C PHE A 98 6.24 8.10 21.00
N SER A 99 6.90 9.14 21.55
CA SER A 99 6.25 10.41 21.85
C SER A 99 5.75 11.11 20.59
N GLY A 100 4.75 11.99 20.69
CA GLY A 100 4.20 12.72 19.56
C GLY A 100 5.24 13.49 18.75
N LYS A 101 6.24 14.12 19.43
CA LYS A 101 7.34 14.82 18.76
C LYS A 101 8.20 13.87 17.92
N LYS A 102 8.55 12.69 18.45
CA LYS A 102 9.31 11.68 17.71
C LYS A 102 8.53 11.12 16.53
N LYS A 103 7.21 10.89 16.67
CA LYS A 103 6.35 10.48 15.56
C LYS A 103 6.29 11.53 14.46
N ALA A 104 6.13 12.79 14.82
CA ALA A 104 6.13 13.90 13.87
C ALA A 104 7.49 14.01 13.14
N PHE A 105 8.59 13.93 13.85
CA PHE A 105 9.94 13.93 13.27
C PHE A 105 10.12 12.77 12.29
N PHE A 106 9.72 11.55 12.68
CA PHE A 106 9.79 10.38 11.81
C PHE A 106 8.96 10.57 10.54
N ALA A 107 7.74 11.09 10.67
CA ALA A 107 6.91 11.41 9.51
C ALA A 107 7.61 12.42 8.58
N TRP A 108 8.21 13.48 9.10
CA TRP A 108 8.97 14.44 8.29
C TRP A 108 10.17 13.81 7.57
N LEU A 109 10.88 12.89 8.19
CA LEU A 109 11.98 12.16 7.53
C LEU A 109 11.48 11.32 6.34
N CYS A 110 10.30 10.73 6.46
CA CYS A 110 9.71 9.91 5.40
C CYS A 110 9.03 10.73 4.28
N LEU A 111 8.95 12.06 4.42
CA LEU A 111 8.12 12.89 3.54
C LEU A 111 8.58 12.84 2.08
N GLN A 112 9.89 12.82 1.82
CA GLN A 112 10.41 12.80 0.45
C GLN A 112 10.02 11.51 -0.28
N GLU A 113 10.22 10.35 0.35
CA GLU A 113 9.81 9.07 -0.22
C GLU A 113 8.29 8.99 -0.40
N PHE A 114 7.55 9.54 0.57
CA PHE A 114 6.10 9.64 0.45
C PHE A 114 5.66 10.47 -0.76
N ILE A 115 6.27 11.63 -1.00
CA ILE A 115 5.95 12.47 -2.17
C ILE A 115 6.22 11.70 -3.45
N THR A 116 7.36 11.03 -3.56
CA THR A 116 7.71 10.20 -4.72
C THR A 116 6.68 9.10 -4.95
N ALA A 117 6.33 8.36 -3.91
CA ALA A 117 5.33 7.31 -4.00
C ALA A 117 3.95 7.83 -4.39
N ALA A 118 3.52 8.97 -3.85
CA ALA A 118 2.24 9.60 -4.17
C ALA A 118 2.18 10.09 -5.63
N LEU A 119 3.28 10.64 -6.15
CA LEU A 119 3.39 11.09 -7.54
C LEU A 119 3.30 9.94 -8.55
N TYR A 120 3.73 8.75 -8.17
CA TYR A 120 3.72 7.56 -9.03
C TYR A 120 2.67 6.51 -8.61
N PHE A 121 1.78 6.83 -7.68
CA PHE A 121 0.73 5.93 -7.17
C PHE A 121 1.26 4.62 -6.57
N HIS A 122 2.50 4.59 -6.09
CA HIS A 122 3.14 3.40 -5.58
C HIS A 122 2.50 2.89 -4.29
N PHE A 123 2.32 1.58 -4.18
CA PHE A 123 1.93 0.91 -2.94
C PHE A 123 3.02 0.91 -1.86
N ASN A 124 4.23 1.33 -2.18
CA ASN A 124 5.40 1.26 -1.28
C ASN A 124 5.16 1.91 0.08
N ILE A 125 4.40 3.02 0.12
CA ILE A 125 4.09 3.71 1.38
C ILE A 125 3.17 2.87 2.27
N ALA A 126 2.12 2.28 1.71
CA ALA A 126 1.26 1.37 2.47
C ALA A 126 2.03 0.11 2.89
N LEU A 127 2.90 -0.43 2.02
CA LEU A 127 3.76 -1.57 2.35
C LEU A 127 4.67 -1.25 3.55
N MET A 128 5.33 -0.09 3.55
CA MET A 128 6.14 0.36 4.68
C MET A 128 5.28 0.48 5.95
N GLY A 129 4.06 1.03 5.83
CA GLY A 129 3.10 1.09 6.92
C GLY A 129 2.73 -0.30 7.47
N LEU A 130 2.47 -1.27 6.60
CA LEU A 130 2.15 -2.64 6.98
C LEU A 130 3.32 -3.33 7.69
N LEU A 131 4.55 -3.14 7.22
CA LEU A 131 5.75 -3.68 7.88
C LEU A 131 5.97 -3.04 9.26
N MET A 132 5.75 -1.72 9.38
CA MET A 132 5.80 -1.03 10.67
C MET A 132 4.71 -1.54 11.63
N LEU A 133 3.48 -1.73 11.14
CA LEU A 133 2.38 -2.31 11.92
C LEU A 133 2.71 -3.72 12.38
N SER A 134 3.30 -4.53 11.51
CA SER A 134 3.76 -5.87 11.88
C SER A 134 4.70 -5.82 13.09
N ALA A 135 5.72 -4.94 13.06
CA ALA A 135 6.66 -4.77 14.17
C ALA A 135 5.97 -4.27 15.45
N VAL A 136 5.05 -3.30 15.33
CA VAL A 136 4.24 -2.81 16.46
C VAL A 136 3.41 -3.94 17.06
N TYR A 137 2.77 -4.76 16.23
CA TYR A 137 1.95 -5.88 16.71
C TYR A 137 2.77 -6.99 17.37
N VAL A 138 4.01 -7.22 16.93
CA VAL A 138 4.96 -8.08 17.66
C VAL A 138 5.22 -7.52 19.06
N TYR A 139 5.53 -6.23 19.15
CA TYR A 139 5.73 -5.55 20.43
C TYR A 139 4.50 -5.62 21.35
N GLU A 140 3.29 -5.46 20.78
CA GLU A 140 2.01 -5.56 21.48
C GLU A 140 1.57 -7.01 21.75
N ARG A 141 2.35 -8.02 21.33
CA ARG A 141 2.03 -9.47 21.42
C ARG A 141 0.72 -9.84 20.70
N LYS A 142 0.50 -9.25 19.55
CA LYS A 142 -0.65 -9.48 18.67
C LYS A 142 -0.21 -10.23 17.41
N GLU A 143 0.25 -11.46 17.59
CA GLU A 143 0.91 -12.28 16.56
C GLU A 143 0.06 -12.42 15.29
N THR A 144 -1.24 -12.67 15.44
CA THR A 144 -2.16 -12.78 14.29
C THR A 144 -2.21 -11.47 13.48
N LYS A 145 -2.27 -10.31 14.14
CA LYS A 145 -2.28 -9.02 13.43
C LYS A 145 -0.96 -8.74 12.73
N SER A 146 0.16 -9.16 13.35
CA SER A 146 1.48 -9.08 12.72
C SER A 146 1.52 -9.94 11.45
N ALA A 147 1.09 -11.21 11.55
CA ALA A 147 1.02 -12.13 10.41
C ALA A 147 0.16 -11.55 9.26
N VAL A 148 -1.05 -11.08 9.56
CA VAL A 148 -1.95 -10.48 8.56
C VAL A 148 -1.32 -9.27 7.88
N SER A 149 -0.65 -8.39 8.63
CA SER A 149 0.03 -7.22 8.04
C SER A 149 1.13 -7.64 7.06
N ILE A 150 1.90 -8.69 7.38
CA ILE A 150 2.94 -9.24 6.50
C ILE A 150 2.31 -9.86 5.26
N LEU A 151 1.26 -10.68 5.43
CA LEU A 151 0.58 -11.35 4.33
C LEU A 151 -0.01 -10.36 3.31
N ILE A 152 -0.75 -9.36 3.78
CA ILE A 152 -1.29 -8.32 2.89
C ILE A 152 -0.14 -7.66 2.11
N GLY A 153 0.94 -7.27 2.79
CA GLY A 153 2.10 -6.67 2.14
C GLY A 153 2.73 -7.60 1.09
N THR A 154 2.87 -8.89 1.41
CA THR A 154 3.50 -9.90 0.54
C THR A 154 2.64 -10.23 -0.67
N PHE A 155 1.31 -10.37 -0.50
CA PHE A 155 0.40 -10.66 -1.60
C PHE A 155 0.25 -9.51 -2.59
N VAL A 156 0.47 -8.28 -2.13
CA VAL A 156 0.50 -7.10 -3.03
C VAL A 156 1.87 -6.96 -3.68
N LYS A 157 2.91 -7.00 -2.88
CA LYS A 157 4.30 -6.92 -3.33
C LYS A 157 5.14 -7.94 -2.58
N LEU A 158 5.85 -8.79 -3.30
CA LEU A 158 6.71 -9.83 -2.72
C LEU A 158 7.67 -9.30 -1.64
N TYR A 159 8.05 -8.03 -1.71
CA TYR A 159 8.88 -7.39 -0.67
C TYR A 159 8.28 -7.41 0.74
N GLY A 160 6.97 -7.60 0.87
CA GLY A 160 6.32 -7.78 2.18
C GLY A 160 6.87 -8.96 2.97
N ILE A 161 7.42 -9.97 2.28
CA ILE A 161 8.03 -11.17 2.88
C ILE A 161 9.18 -10.83 3.85
N VAL A 162 9.83 -9.68 3.67
CA VAL A 162 10.87 -9.19 4.60
C VAL A 162 10.33 -9.06 6.03
N GLY A 163 9.01 -8.82 6.17
CA GLY A 163 8.33 -8.82 7.47
C GLY A 163 8.44 -10.13 8.24
N LEU A 164 8.73 -11.27 7.58
CA LEU A 164 8.99 -12.55 8.25
C LEU A 164 10.19 -12.50 9.20
N SER A 165 11.10 -11.53 9.03
CA SER A 165 12.18 -11.29 10.01
C SER A 165 11.63 -11.02 11.42
N ALA A 166 10.41 -10.53 11.53
CA ALA A 166 9.71 -10.34 12.81
C ALA A 166 9.52 -11.64 13.58
N PHE A 167 9.54 -12.81 12.89
CA PHE A 167 9.38 -14.14 13.50
C PHE A 167 10.36 -14.39 14.65
N PHE A 168 11.59 -13.90 14.55
CA PHE A 168 12.59 -14.06 15.60
C PHE A 168 12.18 -13.42 16.92
N PHE A 169 11.37 -12.36 16.87
CA PHE A 169 10.92 -11.57 18.02
C PHE A 169 9.53 -11.99 18.52
N ILE A 170 8.84 -12.90 17.82
CA ILE A 170 7.51 -13.37 18.18
C ILE A 170 7.58 -14.32 19.37
N ARG A 171 6.72 -14.07 20.37
CA ARG A 171 6.65 -14.92 21.56
C ARG A 171 5.90 -16.21 21.29
N ASN A 172 4.69 -16.14 20.73
CA ASN A 172 3.90 -17.32 20.38
C ASN A 172 4.05 -17.65 18.89
N LYS A 173 5.12 -18.40 18.58
CA LYS A 173 5.44 -18.79 17.20
C LYS A 173 4.34 -19.62 16.55
N TRP A 174 3.72 -20.53 17.29
CA TRP A 174 2.65 -21.36 16.75
C TRP A 174 1.44 -20.54 16.32
N LYS A 175 1.00 -19.58 17.15
CA LYS A 175 -0.10 -18.69 16.81
C LYS A 175 0.20 -17.86 15.56
N PHE A 176 1.44 -17.43 15.39
CA PHE A 176 1.87 -16.70 14.19
C PHE A 176 1.87 -17.60 12.97
N ILE A 177 2.47 -18.81 13.06
CA ILE A 177 2.52 -19.79 11.96
C ILE A 177 1.10 -20.14 11.52
N LEU A 178 0.21 -20.48 12.46
CA LEU A 178 -1.18 -20.80 12.13
C LEU A 178 -1.90 -19.64 11.44
N ALA A 179 -1.62 -18.40 11.85
CA ALA A 179 -2.18 -17.23 11.19
C ALA A 179 -1.60 -17.02 9.77
N MET A 180 -0.33 -17.37 9.54
CA MET A 180 0.31 -17.32 8.23
C MET A 180 -0.21 -18.37 7.25
N ILE A 181 -0.62 -19.54 7.75
CA ILE A 181 -1.11 -20.65 6.92
C ILE A 181 -2.62 -20.54 6.68
N GLY A 182 -3.37 -20.02 7.65
CA GLY A 182 -4.84 -19.95 7.61
C GLY A 182 -5.40 -18.79 6.76
N PHE A 183 -4.54 -17.97 6.18
CA PHE A 183 -4.87 -16.87 5.29
C PHE A 183 -4.42 -17.20 3.87
#